data_6d62ebcbfeb821a005a413e6e61937f3
#
_entry.id   6d62ebcbfeb821a005a413e6e61937f3
#
_cell.length_a   1.000
_cell.length_b   1.000
_cell.length_c   1.000
_cell.angle_alpha   90.00
_cell.angle_beta   90.00
_cell.angle_gamma   90.00
#
_symmetry.space_group_name_H-M   'P 1'
#
loop_
_entity.id
_entity.type
_entity.pdbx_description
1 polymer ?
#
loop_
_entity_poly.entity_id
_entity_poly.type
_entity_poly.pdbx_seq_one_letter_code
_entity_poly.pdbx_strand_id
1 'polypeptide(L)'
;DSASKAYMVVDDLDKSSIYSISNITPLYYYHRILTLDDIVYVCGTRTLDGSGGLSADEVRIGSYSFSTDIKDVYRYLGYRVNAFYVEDDETLKFIEPNQKNNVLSLEQDLISDFDGSVLKYYKNETTNSEKKETLPKTINRLYNYNYVAEYDTEDIKNADEVILIDSNNDGMYDTVNVIREAIYCINQLTPYENTLYDYYNQPSIKLNDLETVIVYDTDEKFTSIGNLKIYDILSVIEDKQKENAVIYISREEADGVVKRTARNNGNLTVSIDDAEYDLTDILAAQNTTYSLLSVGNAVSVLLDHRGRIAYAEFDDNDEVNNFAYL
;
A
#
# COMPACT_ATOMS: atom_id res chain seq x y z
N ASP A 1 17.30 -3.06 -34.00
CA ASP A 1 17.47 -4.29 -33.21
C ASP A 1 16.73 -4.15 -31.90
N SER A 2 15.45 -4.54 -31.90
CA SER A 2 14.67 -4.67 -30.69
C SER A 2 15.16 -5.91 -29.96
N ALA A 3 15.83 -5.73 -28.82
CA ALA A 3 16.17 -6.82 -27.94
C ALA A 3 14.86 -7.47 -27.48
N SER A 4 14.60 -8.69 -27.95
CA SER A 4 13.48 -9.50 -27.48
C SER A 4 13.72 -9.82 -26.01
N LYS A 5 12.90 -9.28 -25.12
CA LYS A 5 12.90 -9.69 -23.73
C LYS A 5 12.35 -11.13 -23.67
N ALA A 6 13.13 -12.05 -23.17
CA ALA A 6 12.66 -13.39 -22.87
C ALA A 6 12.15 -13.39 -21.42
N TYR A 7 10.90 -13.73 -21.24
CA TYR A 7 10.31 -13.95 -19.92
C TYR A 7 10.32 -15.44 -19.62
N MET A 8 10.74 -15.78 -18.41
CA MET A 8 10.68 -17.14 -17.92
C MET A 8 9.71 -17.16 -16.74
N VAL A 9 8.56 -17.80 -16.94
CA VAL A 9 7.68 -18.15 -15.83
C VAL A 9 8.21 -19.44 -15.23
N VAL A 10 8.64 -19.40 -13.98
CA VAL A 10 9.16 -20.58 -13.27
C VAL A 10 8.15 -20.94 -12.19
N ASP A 11 7.41 -22.01 -12.45
CA ASP A 11 6.58 -22.67 -11.47
C ASP A 11 7.49 -23.53 -10.57
N ASP A 12 7.43 -23.32 -9.27
CA ASP A 12 8.10 -24.11 -8.22
C ASP A 12 9.63 -24.17 -8.28
N LEU A 13 10.28 -23.02 -7.97
CA LEU A 13 11.74 -22.99 -7.76
C LEU A 13 12.10 -23.59 -6.40
N ASP A 14 12.62 -24.81 -6.40
CA ASP A 14 13.42 -25.30 -5.28
C ASP A 14 14.69 -24.42 -5.15
N LYS A 15 14.76 -23.62 -4.05
CA LYS A 15 15.86 -22.66 -3.78
C LYS A 15 17.25 -23.33 -3.69
N SER A 16 17.31 -24.65 -3.66
CA SER A 16 18.56 -25.42 -3.60
C SER A 16 19.15 -25.79 -4.97
N SER A 17 18.42 -25.57 -6.06
CA SER A 17 18.80 -26.02 -7.40
C SER A 17 19.41 -24.93 -8.24
N ILE A 18 20.57 -25.18 -8.85
CA ILE A 18 21.18 -24.32 -9.86
C ILE A 18 20.66 -24.77 -11.23
N TYR A 19 19.91 -23.91 -11.88
CA TYR A 19 19.37 -24.18 -13.22
C TYR A 19 20.33 -23.70 -14.31
N SER A 20 20.66 -24.59 -15.25
CA SER A 20 21.42 -24.24 -16.45
C SER A 20 20.49 -23.72 -17.52
N ILE A 21 20.77 -22.52 -18.03
CA ILE A 21 19.99 -21.87 -19.10
C ILE A 21 20.17 -22.57 -20.46
N SER A 22 21.09 -23.54 -20.58
CA SER A 22 21.44 -24.18 -21.85
C SER A 22 20.36 -25.10 -22.45
N ASN A 23 19.30 -25.42 -21.72
CA ASN A 23 18.24 -26.34 -22.15
C ASN A 23 16.82 -25.77 -21.97
N ILE A 24 16.63 -24.46 -22.09
CA ILE A 24 15.30 -23.87 -22.05
C ILE A 24 14.57 -24.22 -23.34
N THR A 25 13.65 -25.15 -23.25
CA THR A 25 12.61 -25.30 -24.29
C THR A 25 11.61 -24.17 -24.05
N PRO A 26 11.35 -23.31 -25.04
CA PRO A 26 10.39 -22.23 -24.85
C PRO A 26 9.03 -22.78 -24.40
N LEU A 27 8.48 -22.18 -23.35
CA LEU A 27 7.25 -22.62 -22.68
C LEU A 27 6.06 -22.67 -23.68
N TYR A 28 6.07 -21.82 -24.70
CA TYR A 28 5.05 -21.79 -25.75
C TYR A 28 4.95 -23.08 -26.60
N TYR A 29 5.93 -23.99 -26.52
CA TYR A 29 5.80 -25.32 -27.17
C TYR A 29 4.93 -26.29 -26.38
N TYR A 30 4.76 -26.08 -25.08
CA TYR A 30 3.97 -26.96 -24.21
C TYR A 30 2.60 -26.36 -23.90
N HIS A 31 2.54 -25.04 -23.76
CA HIS A 31 1.31 -24.29 -23.53
C HIS A 31 1.35 -23.07 -24.43
N ARG A 32 0.28 -22.82 -25.18
CA ARG A 32 0.19 -21.60 -26.00
C ARG A 32 0.04 -20.41 -25.07
N ILE A 33 1.17 -19.76 -24.75
CA ILE A 33 1.16 -18.50 -24.02
C ILE A 33 0.90 -17.39 -25.01
N LEU A 34 -0.20 -16.70 -24.80
CA LEU A 34 -0.61 -15.53 -25.56
C LEU A 34 -0.34 -14.28 -24.74
N THR A 35 -0.28 -13.15 -25.45
CA THR A 35 -0.09 -11.82 -24.83
C THR A 35 -1.29 -10.94 -25.13
N LEU A 36 -1.69 -10.15 -24.13
CA LEU A 36 -2.74 -9.14 -24.24
C LEU A 36 -2.20 -7.80 -23.73
N ASP A 37 -2.39 -6.73 -24.53
CA ASP A 37 -2.08 -5.35 -24.17
C ASP A 37 -3.40 -4.59 -24.00
N ASP A 38 -3.89 -4.46 -22.76
CA ASP A 38 -5.14 -3.75 -22.46
C ASP A 38 -5.18 -3.29 -21.00
N ILE A 39 -6.29 -2.63 -20.61
CA ILE A 39 -6.51 -2.06 -19.28
C ILE A 39 -7.11 -3.11 -18.35
N VAL A 40 -6.69 -3.11 -17.08
CA VAL A 40 -7.29 -3.93 -16.02
C VAL A 40 -8.55 -3.26 -15.50
N TYR A 41 -9.68 -3.91 -15.62
CA TYR A 41 -11.00 -3.40 -15.22
C TYR A 41 -11.55 -4.00 -13.93
N VAL A 42 -11.25 -5.25 -13.64
CA VAL A 42 -11.79 -5.97 -12.46
C VAL A 42 -10.71 -6.90 -11.90
N CYS A 43 -10.61 -6.96 -10.59
CA CYS A 43 -9.77 -7.90 -9.84
C CYS A 43 -10.55 -8.45 -8.66
N GLY A 44 -11.08 -9.66 -8.79
CA GLY A 44 -12.02 -10.20 -7.80
C GLY A 44 -13.24 -9.29 -7.66
N THR A 45 -13.57 -8.88 -6.45
CA THR A 45 -14.69 -7.96 -6.19
C THR A 45 -14.35 -6.48 -6.48
N ARG A 46 -13.06 -6.13 -6.62
CA ARG A 46 -12.62 -4.75 -6.92
C ARG A 46 -12.86 -4.41 -8.39
N THR A 47 -13.44 -3.26 -8.65
CA THR A 47 -13.79 -2.79 -9.99
C THR A 47 -13.26 -1.40 -10.28
N LEU A 48 -12.98 -1.10 -11.55
CA LEU A 48 -12.53 0.21 -11.99
C LEU A 48 -13.70 1.20 -12.15
N ASP A 49 -14.85 0.73 -12.58
CA ASP A 49 -15.97 1.52 -13.08
C ASP A 49 -17.31 1.26 -12.36
N GLY A 50 -17.28 0.49 -11.27
CA GLY A 50 -18.48 0.09 -10.53
C GLY A 50 -19.30 -1.00 -11.24
N SER A 51 -18.76 -1.63 -12.27
CA SER A 51 -19.36 -2.83 -12.87
C SER A 51 -19.32 -4.00 -11.87
N GLY A 52 -20.05 -5.08 -12.16
CA GLY A 52 -20.06 -6.26 -11.30
C GLY A 52 -18.65 -6.87 -11.14
N GLY A 53 -18.31 -7.25 -9.91
CA GLY A 53 -17.10 -7.98 -9.57
C GLY A 53 -17.07 -9.38 -10.15
N LEU A 54 -15.95 -10.04 -9.98
CA LEU A 54 -15.68 -11.44 -10.35
C LEU A 54 -15.37 -12.26 -9.09
N SER A 55 -15.11 -13.55 -9.26
CA SER A 55 -14.57 -14.39 -8.18
C SER A 55 -13.20 -13.87 -7.71
N ALA A 56 -12.82 -14.14 -6.47
CA ALA A 56 -11.60 -13.60 -5.86
C ALA A 56 -10.30 -13.96 -6.61
N ASP A 57 -10.33 -15.04 -7.38
CA ASP A 57 -9.24 -15.57 -8.20
C ASP A 57 -9.35 -15.22 -9.69
N GLU A 58 -10.22 -14.26 -10.04
CA GLU A 58 -10.43 -13.83 -11.42
C GLU A 58 -10.05 -12.36 -11.63
N VAL A 59 -9.58 -12.07 -12.87
CA VAL A 59 -9.23 -10.72 -13.32
C VAL A 59 -9.80 -10.48 -14.72
N ARG A 60 -10.32 -9.27 -14.98
CA ARG A 60 -10.74 -8.83 -16.31
C ARG A 60 -9.77 -7.79 -16.86
N ILE A 61 -9.19 -8.12 -18.03
CA ILE A 61 -8.28 -7.25 -18.78
C ILE A 61 -8.90 -7.01 -20.15
N GLY A 62 -9.21 -5.74 -20.45
CA GLY A 62 -10.03 -5.42 -21.61
C GLY A 62 -11.40 -6.12 -21.57
N SER A 63 -11.69 -6.90 -22.59
CA SER A 63 -12.93 -7.70 -22.70
C SER A 63 -12.76 -9.15 -22.24
N TYR A 64 -11.58 -9.57 -21.80
CA TYR A 64 -11.26 -10.96 -21.44
C TYR A 64 -11.19 -11.13 -19.94
N SER A 65 -11.71 -12.27 -19.44
CA SER A 65 -11.58 -12.68 -18.04
C SER A 65 -10.61 -13.86 -17.95
N PHE A 66 -9.77 -13.84 -16.93
CA PHE A 66 -8.75 -14.85 -16.67
C PHE A 66 -8.83 -15.30 -15.22
N SER A 67 -8.59 -16.59 -14.98
CA SER A 67 -8.25 -17.06 -13.65
C SER A 67 -6.80 -16.67 -13.32
N THR A 68 -6.47 -16.43 -12.04
CA THR A 68 -5.11 -16.05 -11.63
C THR A 68 -4.80 -16.40 -10.18
N ASP A 69 -3.55 -16.81 -9.95
CA ASP A 69 -2.98 -16.97 -8.61
C ASP A 69 -2.17 -15.72 -8.16
N ILE A 70 -2.07 -14.70 -9.03
CA ILE A 70 -1.33 -13.48 -8.76
C ILE A 70 -2.11 -12.62 -7.75
N LYS A 71 -1.64 -12.57 -6.51
CA LYS A 71 -2.36 -11.94 -5.39
C LYS A 71 -2.44 -10.41 -5.48
N ASP A 72 -1.43 -9.77 -6.05
CA ASP A 72 -1.29 -8.31 -6.14
C ASP A 72 -1.79 -7.71 -7.45
N VAL A 73 -2.53 -8.47 -8.25
CA VAL A 73 -3.09 -8.02 -9.52
C VAL A 73 -4.01 -6.79 -9.37
N TYR A 74 -4.61 -6.60 -8.18
CA TYR A 74 -5.44 -5.44 -7.85
C TYR A 74 -4.70 -4.10 -7.97
N ARG A 75 -3.36 -4.08 -7.80
CA ARG A 75 -2.53 -2.87 -7.95
C ARG A 75 -2.54 -2.31 -9.36
N TYR A 76 -2.93 -3.13 -10.33
CA TYR A 76 -2.99 -2.74 -11.75
C TYR A 76 -4.35 -2.24 -12.21
N LEU A 77 -5.35 -2.11 -11.32
CA LEU A 77 -6.65 -1.52 -11.69
C LEU A 77 -6.46 -0.13 -12.31
N GLY A 78 -6.97 0.05 -13.54
CA GLY A 78 -6.82 1.26 -14.32
C GLY A 78 -5.52 1.39 -15.11
N TYR A 79 -4.53 0.52 -14.86
CA TYR A 79 -3.32 0.47 -15.67
C TYR A 79 -3.55 -0.28 -16.96
N ARG A 80 -2.92 0.17 -18.02
CA ARG A 80 -2.65 -0.64 -19.19
C ARG A 80 -1.52 -1.61 -18.89
N VAL A 81 -1.69 -2.87 -19.25
CA VAL A 81 -0.74 -3.93 -18.89
C VAL A 81 -0.37 -4.77 -20.10
N ASN A 82 0.80 -5.42 -20.03
CA ASN A 82 1.12 -6.56 -20.85
C ASN A 82 0.81 -7.80 -20.01
N ALA A 83 -0.23 -8.52 -20.38
CA ALA A 83 -0.67 -9.73 -19.72
C ALA A 83 -0.24 -10.96 -20.54
N PHE A 84 0.24 -12.01 -19.86
CA PHE A 84 0.66 -13.27 -20.46
C PHE A 84 -0.19 -14.39 -19.88
N TYR A 85 -0.91 -15.10 -20.71
CA TYR A 85 -1.87 -16.11 -20.28
C TYR A 85 -1.79 -17.39 -21.11
N VAL A 86 -2.21 -18.50 -20.53
CA VAL A 86 -2.34 -19.78 -21.21
C VAL A 86 -3.67 -19.82 -21.95
N GLU A 87 -3.64 -20.11 -23.26
CA GLU A 87 -4.83 -20.10 -24.11
C GLU A 87 -5.84 -21.18 -23.71
N ASP A 88 -5.36 -22.37 -23.34
CA ASP A 88 -6.20 -23.56 -23.14
C ASP A 88 -7.12 -23.47 -21.91
N ASP A 89 -6.68 -22.79 -20.86
CA ASP A 89 -7.41 -22.67 -19.57
C ASP A 89 -7.68 -21.21 -19.16
N GLU A 90 -7.35 -20.25 -20.02
CA GLU A 90 -7.52 -18.82 -19.76
C GLU A 90 -6.89 -18.37 -18.43
N THR A 91 -5.74 -18.96 -18.06
CA THR A 91 -5.04 -18.63 -16.82
C THR A 91 -3.99 -17.56 -17.05
N LEU A 92 -4.09 -16.43 -16.34
CA LEU A 92 -3.08 -15.37 -16.32
C LEU A 92 -1.86 -15.85 -15.51
N LYS A 93 -0.69 -15.88 -16.16
CA LYS A 93 0.57 -16.35 -15.55
C LYS A 93 1.51 -15.23 -15.18
N PHE A 94 1.45 -14.11 -15.91
CA PHE A 94 2.30 -12.96 -15.63
C PHE A 94 1.62 -11.68 -16.11
N ILE A 95 1.88 -10.59 -15.41
CA ILE A 95 1.37 -9.24 -15.70
C ILE A 95 2.44 -8.21 -15.38
N GLU A 96 2.61 -7.24 -16.26
CA GLU A 96 3.48 -6.08 -16.02
C GLU A 96 2.84 -4.80 -16.55
N PRO A 97 3.14 -3.63 -15.95
CA PRO A 97 2.66 -2.35 -16.48
C PRO A 97 3.21 -2.12 -17.89
N ASN A 98 2.35 -1.68 -18.79
CA ASN A 98 2.78 -1.27 -20.13
C ASN A 98 3.50 0.07 -20.06
N GLN A 99 4.51 0.26 -20.93
CA GLN A 99 5.29 1.51 -21.00
C GLN A 99 4.48 2.73 -21.48
N LYS A 100 3.27 2.54 -21.98
CA LYS A 100 2.37 3.63 -22.36
C LYS A 100 1.75 4.33 -21.15
N ASN A 101 1.74 3.70 -19.97
CA ASN A 101 1.25 4.40 -18.80
C ASN A 101 2.16 5.58 -18.46
N ASN A 102 1.54 6.73 -18.22
CA ASN A 102 2.17 7.85 -17.54
C ASN A 102 1.54 7.98 -16.15
N VAL A 103 2.34 7.82 -15.11
CA VAL A 103 1.85 7.73 -13.74
C VAL A 103 2.46 8.84 -12.91
N LEU A 104 1.61 9.54 -12.15
CA LEU A 104 2.02 10.49 -11.13
C LEU A 104 1.55 9.95 -9.77
N SER A 105 2.51 9.62 -8.91
CA SER A 105 2.26 9.28 -7.51
C SER A 105 2.66 10.45 -6.63
N LEU A 106 1.79 10.81 -5.68
CA LEU A 106 1.95 11.91 -4.76
C LEU A 106 1.69 11.42 -3.34
N GLU A 107 2.70 11.51 -2.49
CA GLU A 107 2.55 11.30 -1.06
C GLU A 107 1.82 12.47 -0.39
N GLN A 108 1.30 12.26 0.81
CA GLN A 108 0.44 13.21 1.54
C GLN A 108 1.04 14.61 1.64
N ASP A 109 2.30 14.73 1.99
CA ASP A 109 3.01 15.99 2.21
C ASP A 109 3.25 16.80 0.92
N LEU A 110 3.17 16.14 -0.23
CA LEU A 110 3.21 16.79 -1.56
C LEU A 110 1.87 17.34 -1.99
N ILE A 111 0.75 16.94 -1.40
CA ILE A 111 -0.59 17.40 -1.74
C ILE A 111 -0.87 18.71 -1.02
N SER A 112 -1.07 19.78 -1.78
CA SER A 112 -1.34 21.13 -1.24
C SER A 112 -2.82 21.40 -1.05
N ASP A 113 -3.66 21.04 -2.03
CA ASP A 113 -5.11 21.29 -1.99
C ASP A 113 -5.84 20.47 -3.05
N PHE A 114 -7.15 20.26 -2.83
CA PHE A 114 -8.06 19.71 -3.80
C PHE A 114 -9.42 20.41 -3.70
N ASP A 115 -9.93 20.97 -4.81
CA ASP A 115 -11.21 21.71 -4.85
C ASP A 115 -12.39 20.89 -5.42
N GLY A 116 -12.22 19.59 -5.60
CA GLY A 116 -13.20 18.70 -6.23
C GLY A 116 -12.93 18.43 -7.72
N SER A 117 -12.09 19.24 -8.36
CA SER A 117 -11.73 19.09 -9.77
C SER A 117 -10.25 19.34 -10.08
N VAL A 118 -9.59 20.16 -9.29
CA VAL A 118 -8.19 20.53 -9.48
C VAL A 118 -7.38 20.06 -8.28
N LEU A 119 -6.44 19.18 -8.54
CA LEU A 119 -5.43 18.75 -7.59
C LEU A 119 -4.24 19.70 -7.65
N LYS A 120 -3.86 20.29 -6.51
CA LYS A 120 -2.66 21.10 -6.36
C LYS A 120 -1.63 20.35 -5.56
N TYR A 121 -0.39 20.38 -6.02
CA TYR A 121 0.69 19.63 -5.40
C TYR A 121 2.06 20.24 -5.63
N TYR A 122 3.04 19.84 -4.85
CA TYR A 122 4.45 20.16 -5.05
C TYR A 122 5.15 18.98 -5.73
N LYS A 123 6.13 19.26 -6.57
CA LYS A 123 6.86 18.20 -7.27
C LYS A 123 7.79 17.42 -6.34
N ASN A 124 8.26 18.05 -5.30
CA ASN A 124 9.06 17.50 -4.21
C ASN A 124 9.03 18.49 -3.03
N GLU A 125 9.42 18.07 -1.86
CA GLU A 125 9.43 18.86 -0.62
C GLU A 125 10.26 20.16 -0.70
N THR A 126 11.26 20.20 -1.58
CA THR A 126 12.19 21.35 -1.70
C THR A 126 11.72 22.40 -2.70
N THR A 127 10.73 22.11 -3.54
CA THR A 127 10.22 23.05 -4.55
C THR A 127 9.03 23.85 -4.05
N ASN A 128 9.16 25.17 -3.98
CA ASN A 128 8.06 26.09 -3.67
C ASN A 128 7.12 26.35 -4.88
N SER A 129 7.24 25.60 -5.98
CA SER A 129 6.41 25.79 -7.18
C SER A 129 5.27 24.79 -7.19
N GLU A 130 4.10 25.27 -6.79
CA GLU A 130 2.85 24.51 -6.85
C GLU A 130 2.51 24.14 -8.30
N LYS A 131 2.14 22.91 -8.53
CA LYS A 131 1.59 22.35 -9.78
C LYS A 131 0.11 22.15 -9.64
N LYS A 132 -0.58 22.04 -10.79
CA LYS A 132 -2.03 21.84 -10.83
C LYS A 132 -2.36 20.83 -11.92
N GLU A 133 -3.17 19.85 -11.54
CA GLU A 133 -3.76 18.90 -12.48
C GLU A 133 -5.28 19.00 -12.41
N THR A 134 -5.90 19.15 -13.57
CA THR A 134 -7.36 19.17 -13.68
C THR A 134 -7.85 17.77 -13.97
N LEU A 135 -8.60 17.19 -13.04
CA LEU A 135 -9.16 15.86 -13.19
C LEU A 135 -10.41 15.92 -14.10
N PRO A 136 -10.46 15.14 -15.19
CA PRO A 136 -11.65 15.05 -16.05
C PRO A 136 -12.87 14.56 -15.26
N LYS A 137 -14.07 15.02 -15.62
CA LYS A 137 -15.31 14.55 -14.97
C LYS A 137 -15.56 13.05 -15.18
N THR A 138 -15.05 12.51 -16.27
CA THR A 138 -15.18 11.12 -16.66
C THR A 138 -14.08 10.22 -16.11
N ILE A 139 -13.18 10.76 -15.26
CA ILE A 139 -12.08 10.00 -14.66
C ILE A 139 -12.63 8.87 -13.79
N ASN A 140 -12.04 7.68 -13.90
CA ASN A 140 -12.32 6.59 -12.99
C ASN A 140 -11.78 6.93 -11.59
N ARG A 141 -12.56 6.67 -10.57
CA ARG A 141 -12.23 7.01 -9.18
C ARG A 141 -12.11 5.74 -8.35
N LEU A 142 -10.94 5.52 -7.81
CA LEU A 142 -10.66 4.41 -6.91
C LEU A 142 -10.31 4.94 -5.51
N TYR A 143 -10.83 4.30 -4.51
CA TYR A 143 -10.40 4.46 -3.12
C TYR A 143 -9.92 3.10 -2.61
N ASN A 144 -8.65 3.04 -2.24
CA ASN A 144 -8.02 1.81 -1.81
C ASN A 144 -8.22 0.66 -2.82
N TYR A 145 -7.97 0.97 -4.11
CA TYR A 145 -8.08 0.04 -5.24
C TYR A 145 -9.50 -0.48 -5.52
N ASN A 146 -10.54 0.22 -5.11
CA ASN A 146 -11.91 -0.13 -5.50
C ASN A 146 -12.70 1.12 -5.90
N TYR A 147 -13.68 0.93 -6.78
CA TYR A 147 -14.48 2.00 -7.34
C TYR A 147 -15.23 2.81 -6.28
N VAL A 148 -15.25 4.12 -6.47
CA VAL A 148 -16.14 5.05 -5.77
C VAL A 148 -16.76 6.02 -6.77
N ALA A 149 -18.06 6.32 -6.59
CA ALA A 149 -18.76 7.23 -7.50
C ALA A 149 -18.23 8.66 -7.41
N GLU A 150 -17.91 9.10 -6.19
CA GLU A 150 -17.38 10.43 -5.89
C GLU A 150 -16.38 10.36 -4.73
N TYR A 151 -15.45 11.31 -4.68
CA TYR A 151 -14.63 11.57 -3.52
C TYR A 151 -15.24 12.64 -2.65
N ASP A 152 -15.12 12.48 -1.34
CA ASP A 152 -15.10 13.64 -0.47
C ASP A 152 -13.75 14.38 -0.68
N THR A 153 -13.76 15.71 -0.61
CA THR A 153 -12.52 16.49 -0.71
C THR A 153 -11.50 16.11 0.33
N GLU A 154 -11.97 15.69 1.51
CA GLU A 154 -11.12 15.20 2.61
C GLU A 154 -10.48 13.83 2.30
N ASP A 155 -11.07 13.01 1.43
CA ASP A 155 -10.45 11.75 1.02
C ASP A 155 -9.08 12.00 0.37
N ILE A 156 -8.99 13.00 -0.51
CA ILE A 156 -7.74 13.34 -1.20
C ILE A 156 -6.79 14.14 -0.30
N LYS A 157 -7.30 15.08 0.49
CA LYS A 157 -6.45 15.91 1.37
C LYS A 157 -5.79 15.12 2.48
N ASN A 158 -6.44 14.04 2.93
CA ASN A 158 -5.94 13.17 3.98
C ASN A 158 -5.43 11.83 3.43
N ALA A 159 -5.21 11.72 2.11
CA ALA A 159 -4.66 10.51 1.52
C ALA A 159 -3.21 10.32 1.94
N ASP A 160 -2.80 9.09 2.24
CA ASP A 160 -1.38 8.75 2.40
C ASP A 160 -0.67 8.80 1.04
N GLU A 161 -1.41 8.48 -0.05
CA GLU A 161 -0.90 8.56 -1.42
C GLU A 161 -2.06 8.79 -2.42
N VAL A 162 -1.80 9.58 -3.46
CA VAL A 162 -2.70 9.74 -4.61
C VAL A 162 -1.97 9.36 -5.88
N ILE A 163 -2.51 8.38 -6.60
CA ILE A 163 -1.94 7.86 -7.86
C ILE A 163 -2.83 8.29 -9.01
N LEU A 164 -2.28 9.05 -9.95
CA LEU A 164 -2.92 9.42 -11.20
C LEU A 164 -2.34 8.60 -12.35
N ILE A 165 -3.20 8.00 -13.16
CA ILE A 165 -2.81 7.09 -14.24
C ILE A 165 -3.39 7.61 -15.56
N ASP A 166 -2.51 7.91 -16.51
CA ASP A 166 -2.82 8.10 -17.93
C ASP A 166 -2.39 6.81 -18.64
N SER A 167 -3.36 5.96 -18.93
CA SER A 167 -3.14 4.58 -19.40
C SER A 167 -2.81 4.48 -20.90
N ASN A 168 -2.95 5.56 -21.63
CA ASN A 168 -2.75 5.63 -23.07
C ASN A 168 -1.68 6.66 -23.50
N ASN A 169 -1.18 7.46 -22.55
CA ASN A 169 -0.20 8.52 -22.73
C ASN A 169 -0.68 9.64 -23.68
N ASP A 170 -1.95 10.00 -23.57
CA ASP A 170 -2.53 11.11 -24.34
C ASP A 170 -2.44 12.47 -23.62
N GLY A 171 -1.91 12.47 -22.41
CA GLY A 171 -1.71 13.64 -21.55
C GLY A 171 -2.91 13.97 -20.67
N MET A 172 -3.92 13.09 -20.61
CA MET A 172 -5.05 13.20 -19.68
C MET A 172 -5.11 11.96 -18.78
N TYR A 173 -5.30 12.18 -17.50
CA TYR A 173 -5.44 11.08 -16.56
C TYR A 173 -6.79 10.39 -16.71
N ASP A 174 -6.77 9.06 -16.86
CA ASP A 174 -7.95 8.20 -17.00
C ASP A 174 -8.45 7.68 -15.65
N THR A 175 -7.55 7.55 -14.69
CA THR A 175 -7.84 6.97 -13.38
C THR A 175 -7.13 7.76 -12.29
N VAL A 176 -7.81 7.95 -11.16
CA VAL A 176 -7.23 8.41 -9.90
C VAL A 176 -7.51 7.38 -8.83
N ASN A 177 -6.47 6.97 -8.10
CA ASN A 177 -6.59 6.08 -6.95
C ASN A 177 -6.11 6.82 -5.69
N VAL A 178 -6.97 6.92 -4.70
CA VAL A 178 -6.68 7.50 -3.39
C VAL A 178 -6.39 6.37 -2.44
N ILE A 179 -5.18 6.33 -1.90
CA ILE A 179 -4.76 5.35 -0.91
C ILE A 179 -4.81 6.00 0.46
N ARG A 180 -5.52 5.37 1.37
CA ARG A 180 -5.56 5.75 2.78
C ARG A 180 -5.38 4.53 3.66
N GLU A 181 -4.44 4.63 4.56
CA GLU A 181 -4.08 3.57 5.48
C GLU A 181 -4.61 3.87 6.88
N ALA A 182 -5.20 2.86 7.50
CA ALA A 182 -5.49 2.90 8.93
C ALA A 182 -4.38 2.15 9.67
N ILE A 183 -3.74 2.81 10.63
CA ILE A 183 -2.63 2.24 11.38
C ILE A 183 -3.16 1.63 12.68
N TYR A 184 -2.81 0.37 12.95
CA TYR A 184 -3.16 -0.37 14.15
C TYR A 184 -1.90 -0.88 14.84
N CYS A 185 -1.87 -0.79 16.17
CA CYS A 185 -0.94 -1.52 17.00
C CYS A 185 -1.70 -2.67 17.67
N ILE A 186 -1.35 -3.91 17.40
CA ILE A 186 -2.12 -5.05 17.88
C ILE A 186 -1.97 -5.20 19.39
N ASN A 187 -3.06 -5.06 20.13
CA ASN A 187 -3.15 -5.32 21.56
C ASN A 187 -3.59 -6.76 21.84
N GLN A 188 -4.59 -7.27 21.09
CA GLN A 188 -5.15 -8.57 21.30
C GLN A 188 -5.61 -9.19 19.97
N LEU A 189 -5.46 -10.51 19.88
CA LEU A 189 -5.92 -11.35 18.78
C LEU A 189 -6.91 -12.37 19.32
N THR A 190 -8.04 -12.56 18.65
CA THR A 190 -8.97 -13.66 18.93
C THR A 190 -8.91 -14.68 17.78
N PRO A 191 -8.16 -15.78 17.92
CA PRO A 191 -7.86 -16.68 16.81
C PRO A 191 -9.11 -17.32 16.18
N TYR A 192 -10.16 -17.57 16.96
CA TYR A 192 -11.39 -18.19 16.46
C TYR A 192 -12.26 -17.23 15.64
N GLU A 193 -12.24 -15.94 15.98
CA GLU A 193 -13.04 -14.91 15.30
C GLU A 193 -12.23 -14.13 14.28
N ASN A 194 -10.90 -14.33 14.23
CA ASN A 194 -9.97 -13.53 13.44
C ASN A 194 -10.21 -12.03 13.63
N THR A 195 -10.45 -11.64 14.91
CA THR A 195 -10.69 -10.24 15.28
C THR A 195 -9.43 -9.64 15.87
N LEU A 196 -9.01 -8.51 15.33
CA LEU A 196 -7.86 -7.72 15.76
C LEU A 196 -8.36 -6.56 16.63
N TYR A 197 -7.77 -6.40 17.80
CA TYR A 197 -8.02 -5.27 18.69
C TYR A 197 -6.79 -4.38 18.75
N ASP A 198 -7.03 -3.08 18.67
CA ASP A 198 -5.99 -2.06 18.64
C ASP A 198 -5.64 -1.55 20.05
N TYR A 199 -4.37 -1.24 20.27
CA TYR A 199 -3.85 -0.68 21.52
C TYR A 199 -4.49 0.69 21.85
N TYR A 200 -4.77 1.50 20.83
CA TYR A 200 -5.37 2.84 20.98
C TYR A 200 -6.90 2.83 20.97
N ASN A 201 -7.52 1.65 21.09
CA ASN A 201 -8.97 1.46 21.12
C ASN A 201 -9.70 1.93 19.86
N GLN A 202 -9.08 1.84 18.71
CA GLN A 202 -9.77 1.98 17.43
C GLN A 202 -10.81 0.85 17.28
N PRO A 203 -11.80 0.99 16.36
CA PRO A 203 -12.71 -0.09 16.04
C PRO A 203 -11.97 -1.37 15.67
N SER A 204 -12.36 -2.51 16.24
CA SER A 204 -11.76 -3.79 15.92
C SER A 204 -11.98 -4.18 14.45
N ILE A 205 -11.00 -4.85 13.86
CA ILE A 205 -11.10 -5.40 12.51
C ILE A 205 -11.52 -6.86 12.61
N LYS A 206 -12.63 -7.21 11.97
CA LYS A 206 -13.10 -8.59 11.83
C LYS A 206 -12.73 -9.11 10.46
N LEU A 207 -11.62 -9.82 10.39
CA LEU A 207 -11.07 -10.29 9.10
C LEU A 207 -11.99 -11.31 8.40
N ASN A 208 -12.84 -12.00 9.15
CA ASN A 208 -13.82 -12.93 8.59
C ASN A 208 -15.01 -12.23 7.90
N ASP A 209 -15.23 -10.94 8.16
CA ASP A 209 -16.29 -10.16 7.51
C ASP A 209 -15.84 -9.65 6.13
N LEU A 210 -14.56 -9.78 5.79
CA LEU A 210 -13.98 -9.36 4.52
C LEU A 210 -13.97 -10.51 3.51
N GLU A 211 -14.29 -10.23 2.26
CA GLU A 211 -14.24 -11.21 1.17
C GLU A 211 -12.81 -11.54 0.76
N THR A 212 -11.94 -10.52 0.75
CA THR A 212 -10.53 -10.68 0.38
C THR A 212 -9.64 -9.99 1.39
N VAL A 213 -8.69 -10.74 1.98
CA VAL A 213 -7.63 -10.21 2.82
C VAL A 213 -6.28 -10.63 2.26
N ILE A 214 -5.45 -9.66 1.90
CA ILE A 214 -4.09 -9.89 1.44
C ILE A 214 -3.15 -9.37 2.52
N VAL A 215 -2.22 -10.19 2.99
CA VAL A 215 -1.28 -9.83 4.06
C VAL A 215 0.15 -9.93 3.53
N TYR A 216 0.91 -8.87 3.76
CA TYR A 216 2.34 -8.79 3.50
C TYR A 216 3.11 -8.78 4.83
N ASP A 217 4.21 -9.52 4.89
CA ASP A 217 5.13 -9.47 6.03
C ASP A 217 6.11 -8.28 5.92
N THR A 218 7.03 -8.21 6.86
CA THR A 218 8.07 -7.16 6.93
C THR A 218 9.00 -7.11 5.71
N ASP A 219 9.08 -8.19 4.95
CA ASP A 219 9.86 -8.28 3.70
C ASP A 219 8.99 -8.03 2.46
N GLU A 220 7.77 -7.54 2.63
CA GLU A 220 6.75 -7.36 1.58
C GLU A 220 6.39 -8.66 0.85
N LYS A 221 6.50 -9.81 1.52
CA LYS A 221 6.10 -11.11 0.99
C LYS A 221 4.72 -11.48 1.50
N PHE A 222 3.97 -12.21 0.67
CA PHE A 222 2.68 -12.74 1.08
C PHE A 222 2.82 -13.65 2.29
N THR A 223 1.96 -13.43 3.28
CA THR A 223 1.95 -14.22 4.51
C THR A 223 0.53 -14.52 4.95
N SER A 224 0.39 -15.29 6.03
CA SER A 224 -0.91 -15.67 6.60
C SER A 224 -1.28 -14.78 7.79
N ILE A 225 -2.57 -14.52 7.96
CA ILE A 225 -3.15 -13.89 9.16
C ILE A 225 -2.67 -14.59 10.45
N GLY A 226 -2.45 -15.91 10.42
CA GLY A 226 -1.94 -16.68 11.55
C GLY A 226 -0.53 -16.30 12.02
N ASN A 227 0.20 -15.50 11.26
CA ASN A 227 1.54 -14.99 11.63
C ASN A 227 1.50 -13.67 12.39
N LEU A 228 0.33 -13.07 12.59
CA LEU A 228 0.16 -11.84 13.37
C LEU A 228 0.48 -12.07 14.85
N LYS A 229 1.07 -11.07 15.48
CA LYS A 229 1.48 -11.07 16.90
C LYS A 229 1.00 -9.80 17.58
N ILE A 230 0.95 -9.84 18.91
CA ILE A 230 0.76 -8.65 19.75
C ILE A 230 1.94 -7.72 19.51
N TYR A 231 1.68 -6.42 19.43
CA TYR A 231 2.58 -5.32 19.07
C TYR A 231 3.02 -5.28 17.59
N ASP A 232 2.54 -6.18 16.73
CA ASP A 232 2.68 -5.92 15.28
C ASP A 232 2.00 -4.59 14.94
N ILE A 233 2.68 -3.76 14.17
CA ILE A 233 2.08 -2.58 13.57
C ILE A 233 1.51 -2.96 12.23
N LEU A 234 0.23 -2.69 12.04
CA LEU A 234 -0.48 -2.97 10.80
C LEU A 234 -0.84 -1.67 10.09
N SER A 235 -0.46 -1.58 8.82
CA SER A 235 -1.02 -0.60 7.90
C SER A 235 -2.11 -1.29 7.09
N VAL A 236 -3.35 -0.88 7.30
CA VAL A 236 -4.54 -1.52 6.73
C VAL A 236 -5.16 -0.62 5.68
N ILE A 237 -5.18 -1.11 4.44
CA ILE A 237 -5.80 -0.47 3.28
C ILE A 237 -7.12 -1.18 3.03
N GLU A 238 -8.21 -0.65 3.58
CA GLU A 238 -9.57 -1.19 3.45
C GLU A 238 -10.37 -0.34 2.47
N ASP A 239 -11.12 -0.97 1.55
CA ASP A 239 -12.00 -0.24 0.65
C ASP A 239 -13.25 0.33 1.38
N LYS A 240 -13.94 1.30 0.76
CA LYS A 240 -15.12 1.93 1.37
C LYS A 240 -16.30 0.96 1.53
N GLN A 241 -16.34 -0.08 0.74
CA GLN A 241 -17.36 -1.14 0.80
C GLN A 241 -17.12 -2.10 1.98
N LYS A 242 -15.89 -2.09 2.52
CA LYS A 242 -15.43 -3.02 3.57
C LYS A 242 -15.51 -4.48 3.16
N GLU A 243 -15.21 -4.73 1.90
CA GLU A 243 -15.17 -6.06 1.31
C GLU A 243 -13.73 -6.58 1.20
N ASN A 244 -12.78 -5.65 1.02
CA ASN A 244 -11.41 -6.00 0.74
C ASN A 244 -10.44 -5.25 1.64
N ALA A 245 -9.42 -5.94 2.14
CA ALA A 245 -8.31 -5.31 2.83
C ALA A 245 -6.96 -5.80 2.33
N VAL A 246 -6.00 -4.90 2.36
CA VAL A 246 -4.57 -5.20 2.22
C VAL A 246 -3.91 -4.77 3.52
N ILE A 247 -3.12 -5.66 4.11
CA ILE A 247 -2.47 -5.46 5.40
C ILE A 247 -0.97 -5.61 5.23
N TYR A 248 -0.23 -4.58 5.61
CA TYR A 248 1.22 -4.64 5.75
C TYR A 248 1.56 -4.78 7.23
N ILE A 249 2.36 -5.78 7.56
CA ILE A 249 2.88 -5.99 8.91
C ILE A 249 4.24 -5.31 9.00
N SER A 250 4.43 -4.46 10.01
CA SER A 250 5.74 -3.97 10.39
C SER A 250 6.11 -4.44 11.80
N ARG A 251 7.39 -4.76 11.99
CA ARG A 251 8.05 -5.10 13.26
C ARG A 251 9.35 -4.33 13.39
N GLU A 252 9.47 -3.24 12.66
CA GLU A 252 10.63 -2.38 12.72
C GLU A 252 10.61 -1.60 14.02
N GLU A 253 11.75 -1.57 14.70
CA GLU A 253 11.95 -0.94 15.99
C GLU A 253 13.09 0.08 15.89
N ALA A 254 13.00 1.14 16.68
CA ALA A 254 14.08 2.07 16.88
C ALA A 254 14.13 2.49 18.36
N ASP A 255 15.33 2.42 18.94
CA ASP A 255 15.59 2.80 20.32
C ASP A 255 16.55 3.99 20.36
N GLY A 256 16.44 4.81 21.38
CA GLY A 256 17.37 5.91 21.55
C GLY A 256 16.81 7.07 22.36
N VAL A 257 17.55 8.17 22.38
CA VAL A 257 17.19 9.36 23.12
C VAL A 257 16.58 10.40 22.19
N VAL A 258 15.42 10.91 22.55
CA VAL A 258 14.79 12.02 21.83
C VAL A 258 15.66 13.26 21.89
N LYS A 259 16.18 13.71 20.75
CA LYS A 259 17.04 14.90 20.63
C LYS A 259 16.26 16.15 20.23
N ARG A 260 15.20 15.98 19.43
CA ARG A 260 14.43 17.08 18.89
C ARG A 260 12.99 16.65 18.64
N THR A 261 12.05 17.54 18.87
CA THR A 261 10.67 17.48 18.38
C THR A 261 10.36 18.74 17.60
N ALA A 262 9.75 18.60 16.44
CA ALA A 262 9.36 19.72 15.58
C ALA A 262 7.95 19.50 15.02
N ARG A 263 7.30 20.57 14.58
CA ARG A 263 6.06 20.50 13.81
C ARG A 263 6.32 21.10 12.43
N ASN A 264 6.15 20.32 11.40
CA ASN A 264 6.22 20.73 10.02
C ASN A 264 4.83 20.57 9.38
N ASN A 265 4.24 21.66 8.89
CA ASN A 265 2.92 21.65 8.23
C ASN A 265 1.79 20.96 9.02
N GLY A 266 1.90 20.93 10.36
CA GLY A 266 0.93 20.26 11.23
C GLY A 266 1.36 18.86 11.68
N ASN A 267 2.26 18.20 10.99
CA ASN A 267 2.82 16.90 11.34
C ASN A 267 3.87 17.02 12.43
N LEU A 268 3.87 16.10 13.36
CA LEU A 268 4.87 16.02 14.42
C LEU A 268 6.02 15.12 13.95
N THR A 269 7.23 15.70 13.96
CA THR A 269 8.47 15.00 13.61
C THR A 269 9.33 14.89 14.86
N VAL A 270 9.95 13.75 15.08
CA VAL A 270 10.80 13.46 16.23
C VAL A 270 12.15 12.94 15.76
N SER A 271 13.23 13.51 16.30
CA SER A 271 14.57 12.97 16.10
C SER A 271 14.95 12.10 17.29
N ILE A 272 15.19 10.82 17.05
CA ILE A 272 15.71 9.84 17.99
C ILE A 272 17.16 9.60 17.61
N ASP A 273 18.10 9.95 18.48
CA ASP A 273 19.53 10.05 18.20
C ASP A 273 19.80 10.83 16.89
N ASP A 274 20.29 10.18 15.84
CA ASP A 274 20.65 10.82 14.57
C ASP A 274 19.59 10.61 13.46
N ALA A 275 18.50 9.86 13.74
CA ALA A 275 17.42 9.60 12.80
C ALA A 275 16.20 10.48 13.06
N GLU A 276 15.51 10.88 12.00
CA GLU A 276 14.29 11.70 12.06
C GLU A 276 13.10 10.86 11.59
N TYR A 277 12.00 10.92 12.35
CA TYR A 277 10.79 10.14 12.12
C TYR A 277 9.56 11.02 12.17
N ASP A 278 8.63 10.82 11.27
CA ASP A 278 7.28 11.36 11.40
C ASP A 278 6.43 10.44 12.30
N LEU A 279 5.36 10.99 12.85
CA LEU A 279 4.41 10.23 13.65
C LEU A 279 3.19 9.88 12.79
N THR A 280 2.64 8.69 13.03
CA THR A 280 1.29 8.38 12.53
C THR A 280 0.24 9.24 13.25
N ASP A 281 -0.86 9.53 12.54
CA ASP A 281 -1.96 10.33 13.09
C ASP A 281 -2.52 9.76 14.39
N ILE A 282 -2.58 8.42 14.48
CA ILE A 282 -3.12 7.74 15.67
C ILE A 282 -2.25 7.98 16.90
N LEU A 283 -0.93 7.94 16.76
CA LEU A 283 -0.01 8.21 17.86
C LEU A 283 0.01 9.71 18.17
N ALA A 284 0.01 10.58 17.17
CA ALA A 284 -0.01 12.03 17.34
C ALA A 284 -1.27 12.53 18.08
N ALA A 285 -2.38 11.81 17.96
CA ALA A 285 -3.64 12.11 18.65
C ALA A 285 -3.64 11.72 20.13
N GLN A 286 -2.67 10.92 20.61
CA GLN A 286 -2.64 10.48 22.01
C GLN A 286 -2.13 11.60 22.93
N ASN A 287 -2.82 11.84 24.05
CA ASN A 287 -2.45 12.88 25.01
C ASN A 287 -1.07 12.63 25.68
N THR A 288 -0.65 11.38 25.77
CA THR A 288 0.61 10.96 26.39
C THR A 288 1.82 11.11 25.47
N THR A 289 1.62 11.20 24.15
CA THR A 289 2.69 11.24 23.15
C THR A 289 3.69 12.36 23.41
N TYR A 290 3.21 13.57 23.73
CA TYR A 290 4.09 14.71 23.94
C TYR A 290 4.98 14.57 25.18
N SER A 291 4.49 13.91 26.24
CA SER A 291 5.31 13.68 27.44
C SER A 291 6.33 12.57 27.20
N LEU A 292 5.95 11.54 26.46
CA LEU A 292 6.79 10.40 26.14
C LEU A 292 7.92 10.80 25.15
N LEU A 293 7.58 11.48 24.07
CA LEU A 293 8.51 11.93 23.04
C LEU A 293 9.13 13.32 23.35
N SER A 294 9.33 13.64 24.63
CA SER A 294 10.00 14.86 25.06
C SER A 294 11.51 14.73 24.95
N VAL A 295 12.19 15.84 24.60
CA VAL A 295 13.64 15.88 24.47
C VAL A 295 14.30 15.43 25.77
N GLY A 296 15.22 14.48 25.64
CA GLY A 296 15.99 13.88 26.76
C GLY A 296 15.42 12.54 27.24
N ASN A 297 14.23 12.14 26.84
CA ASN A 297 13.69 10.82 27.17
C ASN A 297 14.36 9.73 26.31
N ALA A 298 14.69 8.60 26.94
CA ALA A 298 15.02 7.36 26.26
C ALA A 298 13.73 6.63 25.93
N VAL A 299 13.56 6.25 24.69
CA VAL A 299 12.34 5.65 24.17
C VAL A 299 12.64 4.46 23.27
N SER A 300 11.73 3.49 23.27
CA SER A 300 11.61 2.45 22.27
C SER A 300 10.36 2.72 21.42
N VAL A 301 10.48 2.66 20.11
CA VAL A 301 9.39 2.95 19.19
C VAL A 301 9.22 1.84 18.17
N LEU A 302 7.96 1.60 17.77
CA LEU A 302 7.63 0.69 16.66
C LEU A 302 7.18 1.53 15.46
N LEU A 303 7.69 1.16 14.30
CA LEU A 303 7.46 1.88 13.05
C LEU A 303 6.41 1.16 12.21
N ASP A 304 5.62 1.93 11.45
CA ASP A 304 4.79 1.37 10.39
C ASP A 304 5.65 1.00 9.16
N HIS A 305 5.03 0.43 8.13
CA HIS A 305 5.76 0.02 6.92
C HIS A 305 6.30 1.19 6.08
N ARG A 306 5.91 2.43 6.39
CA ARG A 306 6.46 3.66 5.80
C ARG A 306 7.56 4.30 6.67
N GLY A 307 7.92 3.67 7.79
CA GLY A 307 8.94 4.17 8.71
C GLY A 307 8.44 5.27 9.64
N ARG A 308 7.13 5.49 9.79
CA ARG A 308 6.56 6.46 10.74
C ARG A 308 6.38 5.80 12.12
N ILE A 309 6.59 6.55 13.20
CA ILE A 309 6.36 6.04 14.56
C ILE A 309 4.86 5.82 14.78
N ALA A 310 4.49 4.56 15.05
CA ALA A 310 3.11 4.14 15.31
C ALA A 310 2.85 3.77 16.78
N TYR A 311 3.88 3.39 17.51
CA TYR A 311 3.83 3.11 18.94
C TYR A 311 5.13 3.58 19.61
N ALA A 312 5.05 4.01 20.86
CA ALA A 312 6.21 4.42 21.62
C ALA A 312 6.02 4.12 23.10
N GLU A 313 7.10 3.74 23.77
CA GLU A 313 7.18 3.56 25.21
C GLU A 313 8.52 4.06 25.75
N PHE A 314 8.64 4.21 27.08
CA PHE A 314 9.93 4.51 27.69
C PHE A 314 10.84 3.28 27.57
N ASP A 315 12.10 3.51 27.23
CA ASP A 315 13.10 2.45 27.29
C ASP A 315 13.47 2.16 28.74
N ASP A 316 12.94 1.07 29.28
CA ASP A 316 13.19 0.62 30.65
C ASP A 316 14.65 0.12 30.86
N ASN A 317 15.43 -0.03 29.79
CA ASN A 317 16.83 -0.50 29.86
C ASN A 317 17.82 0.63 30.19
N ASP A 318 17.45 1.90 29.99
CA ASP A 318 18.26 3.01 30.49
C ASP A 318 18.04 3.12 32.00
N GLU A 319 19.06 2.77 32.78
CA GLU A 319 19.15 3.16 34.18
C GLU A 319 18.95 4.69 34.23
N VAL A 320 17.74 5.10 34.56
CA VAL A 320 17.39 6.51 34.72
C VAL A 320 18.35 7.07 35.79
N ASN A 321 19.40 7.72 35.33
CA ASN A 321 20.19 8.58 36.18
C ASN A 321 19.28 9.73 36.61
N ASN A 322 18.54 9.50 37.69
CA ASN A 322 17.77 10.50 38.40
C ASN A 322 18.76 11.52 38.96
N PHE A 323 19.16 12.49 38.15
CA PHE A 323 19.80 13.69 38.63
C PHE A 323 18.72 14.53 39.30
N ALA A 324 18.50 14.29 40.61
CA ALA A 324 17.78 15.20 41.44
C ALA A 324 18.70 16.43 41.64
N TYR A 325 18.32 17.56 41.05
CA TYR A 325 18.85 18.87 41.51
C TYR A 325 18.30 19.13 42.89
N LEU A 326 19.20 19.10 43.87
CA LEU A 326 18.97 19.64 45.21
C LEU A 326 19.18 21.17 45.19
#